data_726a06f25b1c1fb663d99ed537239b5a
#
_entry.id   726a06f25b1c1fb663d99ed537239b5a
#
_cell.length_a   1.000
_cell.length_b   1.000
_cell.length_c   1.000
_cell.angle_alpha   90.00
_cell.angle_beta   90.00
_cell.angle_gamma   90.00
#
_symmetry.space_group_name_H-M   'P 1'
#
loop_
_entity.id
_entity.type
_entity.pdbx_description
1 polymer ?
#
loop_
_entity_poly.entity_id
_entity_poly.type
_entity_poly.pdbx_seq_one_letter_code
_entity_poly.pdbx_strand_id
1 'polypeptide(L)'
;KWSLHFVDAHANRQCYDTSKPCTIKDSLRDRMNRSKIFVLVVGSSTATARKGSCVYQDCINKEYNYFSSQFYCRVGKAYSTQSFIEYECQLAYNAYLKGEMKIIVLYNSVKVDKSKCPKILQNIGYHVPMKCWKNGLWGNRYIDWDYPSVKTAII
;
A
#
# COMPACT_ATOMS: atom_id res chain seq x y z
N LYS A 1 -25.82 2.76 13.28
CA LYS A 1 -24.44 3.22 13.53
C LYS A 1 -23.51 2.08 13.12
N TRP A 2 -22.83 2.19 12.01
CA TRP A 2 -21.87 1.20 11.54
C TRP A 2 -20.50 1.57 12.12
N SER A 3 -19.98 0.80 13.05
CA SER A 3 -18.59 0.88 13.44
C SER A 3 -17.79 -0.10 12.59
N LEU A 4 -17.20 0.37 11.51
CA LEU A 4 -16.10 -0.34 10.88
C LEU A 4 -14.91 -0.20 11.84
N HIS A 5 -14.54 -1.28 12.49
CA HIS A 5 -13.30 -1.33 13.26
C HIS A 5 -12.12 -1.40 12.28
N PHE A 6 -11.66 -0.24 11.85
CA PHE A 6 -10.37 -0.14 11.16
C PHE A 6 -9.27 -0.32 12.21
N VAL A 7 -8.48 -1.34 12.07
CA VAL A 7 -7.16 -1.36 12.68
C VAL A 7 -6.29 -0.46 11.79
N ASP A 8 -6.13 0.80 12.19
CA ASP A 8 -5.17 1.67 11.54
C ASP A 8 -3.79 1.02 11.68
N ALA A 9 -3.25 0.58 10.56
CA ALA A 9 -1.93 -0.01 10.50
C ALA A 9 -0.83 0.95 11.02
N HIS A 10 -1.10 2.24 11.11
CA HIS A 10 -0.20 3.27 11.61
C HIS A 10 -0.36 3.60 13.10
N ALA A 11 -1.52 3.31 13.72
CA ALA A 11 -1.84 3.79 15.07
C ALA A 11 -1.13 3.05 16.22
N ASN A 12 -0.70 1.82 16.07
CA ASN A 12 -0.28 1.00 17.21
C ASN A 12 1.21 0.81 17.45
N ARG A 13 2.07 1.24 16.57
CA ARG A 13 3.52 1.45 16.77
C ARG A 13 3.99 2.38 15.66
N GLN A 14 4.02 3.67 15.93
CA GLN A 14 4.80 4.60 15.11
C GLN A 14 6.24 4.11 15.11
N CYS A 15 6.64 3.45 14.03
CA CYS A 15 8.05 3.37 13.72
C CYS A 15 8.50 4.80 13.48
N TYR A 16 9.36 5.33 14.34
CA TYR A 16 9.95 6.66 14.15
C TYR A 16 10.52 6.75 12.74
N ASP A 17 10.53 7.95 12.17
CA ASP A 17 11.10 8.19 10.83
C ASP A 17 12.59 7.75 10.73
N THR A 18 13.25 7.58 11.87
CA THR A 18 14.62 7.03 12.02
C THR A 18 14.68 5.50 12.00
N SER A 19 13.52 4.79 11.99
CA SER A 19 13.53 3.33 12.00
C SER A 19 14.05 2.77 10.68
N LYS A 20 14.84 1.69 10.79
CA LYS A 20 15.40 1.03 9.61
C LYS A 20 14.29 0.43 8.72
N PRO A 21 14.43 0.46 7.39
CA PRO A 21 13.42 -0.09 6.47
C PRO A 21 13.03 -1.54 6.78
N CYS A 22 13.99 -2.38 7.17
CA CYS A 22 13.74 -3.77 7.52
C CYS A 22 12.85 -3.91 8.76
N THR A 23 13.06 -3.09 9.80
CA THR A 23 12.24 -3.10 11.03
C THR A 23 10.79 -2.70 10.72
N ILE A 24 10.61 -1.69 9.86
CA ILE A 24 9.27 -1.28 9.41
C ILE A 24 8.61 -2.41 8.62
N LYS A 25 9.33 -3.06 7.69
CA LYS A 25 8.81 -4.19 6.91
C LYS A 25 8.44 -5.40 7.76
N ASP A 26 9.22 -5.72 8.79
CA ASP A 26 8.87 -6.78 9.76
C ASP A 26 7.55 -6.44 10.48
N SER A 27 7.38 -5.20 10.95
CA SER A 27 6.14 -4.74 11.57
C SER A 27 4.94 -4.76 10.59
N LEU A 28 5.14 -4.38 9.33
CA LEU A 28 4.10 -4.46 8.30
C LEU A 28 3.67 -5.91 8.04
N ARG A 29 4.61 -6.85 7.97
CA ARG A 29 4.33 -8.28 7.82
C ARG A 29 3.47 -8.81 8.96
N ASP A 30 3.81 -8.49 10.21
CA ASP A 30 3.06 -8.95 11.38
C ASP A 30 1.61 -8.44 11.38
N ARG A 31 1.39 -7.22 10.89
CA ARG A 31 0.04 -6.64 10.75
C ARG A 31 -0.73 -7.32 9.62
N MET A 32 -0.09 -7.51 8.47
CA MET A 32 -0.71 -8.16 7.31
C MET A 32 -1.17 -9.59 7.64
N ASN A 33 -0.38 -10.35 8.40
CA ASN A 33 -0.72 -11.72 8.81
C ASN A 33 -1.99 -11.80 9.68
N ARG A 34 -2.38 -10.68 10.33
CA ARG A 34 -3.61 -10.59 11.14
C ARG A 34 -4.80 -10.01 10.39
N SER A 35 -4.59 -9.53 9.17
CA SER A 35 -5.60 -8.83 8.36
C SER A 35 -6.28 -9.81 7.41
N LYS A 36 -7.58 -9.62 7.19
CA LYS A 36 -8.37 -10.36 6.20
C LYS A 36 -8.71 -9.52 4.96
N ILE A 37 -8.56 -8.21 5.08
CA ILE A 37 -8.83 -7.25 4.01
C ILE A 37 -7.64 -6.31 3.92
N PHE A 38 -7.10 -6.16 2.71
CA PHE A 38 -6.10 -5.15 2.38
C PHE A 38 -6.76 -4.06 1.55
N VAL A 39 -6.64 -2.81 1.99
CA VAL A 39 -7.17 -1.64 1.29
C VAL A 39 -6.00 -0.76 0.87
N LEU A 40 -5.78 -0.65 -0.44
CA LEU A 40 -4.80 0.26 -1.02
C LEU A 40 -5.48 1.52 -1.53
N VAL A 41 -5.09 2.69 -1.01
CA VAL A 41 -5.52 3.99 -1.55
C VAL A 41 -4.49 4.46 -2.58
N VAL A 42 -4.94 4.58 -3.83
CA VAL A 42 -4.10 4.98 -4.97
C VAL A 42 -4.22 6.47 -5.21
N GLY A 43 -3.11 7.18 -5.07
CA GLY A 43 -2.92 8.58 -5.45
C GLY A 43 -2.02 8.73 -6.68
N SER A 44 -1.63 9.97 -6.98
CA SER A 44 -0.80 10.30 -8.16
C SER A 44 0.59 9.64 -8.15
N SER A 45 1.17 9.42 -6.97
CA SER A 45 2.55 8.92 -6.81
C SER A 45 2.64 7.50 -6.23
N THR A 46 1.53 6.79 -6.08
CA THR A 46 1.51 5.46 -5.41
C THR A 46 2.38 4.44 -6.16
N ALA A 47 2.31 4.39 -7.49
CA ALA A 47 3.09 3.47 -8.31
C ALA A 47 4.60 3.80 -8.37
N THR A 48 4.97 5.03 -8.02
CA THR A 48 6.36 5.52 -8.09
C THR A 48 6.99 5.75 -6.73
N ALA A 49 6.28 5.41 -5.65
CA ALA A 49 6.78 5.56 -4.30
C ALA A 49 8.05 4.73 -4.07
N ARG A 50 9.10 5.36 -3.52
CA ARG A 50 10.41 4.71 -3.30
C ARG A 50 10.76 4.56 -1.82
N LYS A 51 10.04 5.23 -0.91
CA LYS A 51 10.30 5.17 0.54
C LYS A 51 10.24 3.72 1.03
N GLY A 52 11.24 3.30 1.77
CA GLY A 52 11.36 1.93 2.32
C GLY A 52 12.26 0.99 1.54
N SER A 53 12.75 1.39 0.36
CA SER A 53 13.77 0.66 -0.39
C SER A 53 15.16 0.89 0.23
N CYS A 54 15.95 -0.16 0.39
CA CYS A 54 17.35 -0.05 0.84
C CYS A 54 18.24 0.74 -0.14
N VAL A 55 17.80 0.88 -1.40
CA VAL A 55 18.52 1.67 -2.43
C VAL A 55 18.37 3.17 -2.19
N TYR A 56 17.17 3.61 -1.81
CA TYR A 56 16.79 5.03 -1.73
C TYR A 56 16.86 5.62 -0.32
N GLN A 57 17.10 4.80 0.68
CA GLN A 57 17.33 5.28 2.03
C GLN A 57 18.79 5.06 2.41
N ASP A 58 19.40 6.06 3.02
CA ASP A 58 20.73 5.93 3.63
C ASP A 58 20.62 5.00 4.84
N CYS A 59 20.78 3.72 4.58
CA CYS A 59 20.81 2.71 5.63
C CYS A 59 22.24 2.50 6.08
N ILE A 60 22.55 2.82 7.34
CA ILE A 60 23.86 2.63 7.95
C ILE A 60 24.41 1.19 7.86
N ASN A 61 23.53 0.21 7.65
CA ASN A 61 23.88 -1.19 7.52
C ASN A 61 23.99 -1.67 6.06
N LYS A 62 23.91 -0.76 5.08
CA LYS A 62 24.10 -1.09 3.67
C LYS A 62 25.59 -1.12 3.36
N GLU A 63 26.08 -2.26 2.92
CA GLU A 63 27.46 -2.45 2.47
C GLU A 63 27.51 -3.05 1.07
N TYR A 64 28.60 -2.81 0.36
CA TYR A 64 28.85 -3.36 -0.95
C TYR A 64 29.89 -4.48 -0.87
N ASN A 65 29.55 -5.64 -1.40
CA ASN A 65 30.49 -6.76 -1.51
C ASN A 65 31.15 -6.72 -2.90
N TYR A 66 32.43 -6.40 -2.93
CA TYR A 66 33.21 -6.29 -4.18
C TYR A 66 33.39 -7.64 -4.89
N PHE A 67 33.38 -8.77 -4.15
CA PHE A 67 33.52 -10.10 -4.76
C PHE A 67 32.26 -10.56 -5.49
N SER A 68 31.08 -10.27 -4.93
CA SER A 68 29.81 -10.63 -5.53
C SER A 68 29.20 -9.50 -6.38
N SER A 69 29.81 -8.32 -6.37
CA SER A 69 29.30 -7.09 -7.01
C SER A 69 27.85 -6.75 -6.59
N GLN A 70 27.50 -7.01 -5.34
CA GLN A 70 26.14 -6.81 -4.82
C GLN A 70 26.13 -6.05 -3.49
N PHE A 71 25.08 -5.29 -3.28
CA PHE A 71 24.80 -4.73 -1.96
C PHE A 71 24.18 -5.77 -1.03
N TYR A 72 24.55 -5.72 0.22
CA TYR A 72 23.99 -6.58 1.27
C TYR A 72 23.73 -5.79 2.55
N CYS A 73 23.02 -6.39 3.48
CA CYS A 73 22.77 -5.83 4.81
C CYS A 73 23.73 -6.43 5.83
N ARG A 74 24.62 -5.61 6.42
CA ARG A 74 25.62 -5.99 7.41
C ARG A 74 25.07 -6.76 8.62
N VAL A 75 23.79 -6.50 9.00
CA VAL A 75 23.14 -7.17 10.13
C VAL A 75 22.35 -8.42 9.71
N GLY A 76 22.65 -9.01 8.56
CA GLY A 76 22.06 -10.27 8.12
C GLY A 76 20.58 -10.21 7.70
N LYS A 77 19.98 -9.02 7.56
CA LYS A 77 18.64 -8.88 7.01
C LYS A 77 18.66 -8.91 5.47
N ALA A 78 17.58 -9.38 4.86
CA ALA A 78 17.47 -9.38 3.40
C ALA A 78 17.57 -7.94 2.86
N TYR A 79 18.48 -7.73 1.92
CA TYR A 79 18.57 -6.48 1.17
C TYR A 79 17.36 -6.37 0.24
N SER A 80 16.55 -5.34 0.42
CA SER A 80 15.30 -5.18 -0.32
C SER A 80 15.28 -3.89 -1.12
N THR A 81 15.03 -4.00 -2.41
CA THR A 81 14.83 -2.86 -3.32
C THR A 81 13.40 -2.34 -3.32
N GLN A 82 12.46 -3.08 -2.75
CA GLN A 82 11.04 -2.73 -2.70
C GLN A 82 10.78 -1.55 -1.77
N SER A 83 9.94 -0.62 -2.20
CA SER A 83 9.33 0.39 -1.32
C SER A 83 8.41 -0.26 -0.28
N PHE A 84 7.95 0.49 0.71
CA PHE A 84 6.97 -0.01 1.67
C PHE A 84 5.67 -0.43 0.98
N ILE A 85 5.18 0.40 0.05
CA ILE A 85 3.94 0.12 -0.71
C ILE A 85 4.09 -1.15 -1.55
N GLU A 86 5.21 -1.32 -2.28
CA GLU A 86 5.46 -2.53 -3.07
C GLU A 86 5.54 -3.77 -2.17
N TYR A 87 6.15 -3.65 -0.99
CA TYR A 87 6.26 -4.74 -0.03
C TYR A 87 4.89 -5.15 0.54
N GLU A 88 4.06 -4.18 0.94
CA GLU A 88 2.69 -4.43 1.42
C GLU A 88 1.83 -5.08 0.32
N CYS A 89 1.91 -4.56 -0.91
CA CYS A 89 1.20 -5.13 -2.06
C CYS A 89 1.64 -6.57 -2.35
N GLN A 90 2.94 -6.88 -2.21
CA GLN A 90 3.45 -8.25 -2.37
C GLN A 90 2.91 -9.20 -1.29
N LEU A 91 2.88 -8.76 -0.03
CA LEU A 91 2.31 -9.54 1.06
C LEU A 91 0.82 -9.81 0.85
N ALA A 92 0.06 -8.76 0.48
CA ALA A 92 -1.37 -8.86 0.20
C ALA A 92 -1.65 -9.81 -0.97
N TYR A 93 -0.88 -9.71 -2.05
CA TYR A 93 -0.97 -10.59 -3.20
C TYR A 93 -0.74 -12.05 -2.84
N ASN A 94 0.31 -12.34 -2.06
CA ASN A 94 0.62 -13.69 -1.63
C ASN A 94 -0.50 -14.30 -0.76
N ALA A 95 -1.09 -13.50 0.13
CA ALA A 95 -2.23 -13.92 0.96
C ALA A 95 -3.52 -14.09 0.13
N TYR A 96 -3.74 -13.23 -0.87
CA TYR A 96 -4.85 -13.35 -1.82
C TYR A 96 -4.79 -14.66 -2.62
N LEU A 97 -3.61 -15.05 -3.12
CA LEU A 97 -3.43 -16.32 -3.85
C LEU A 97 -3.76 -17.56 -3.00
N LYS A 98 -3.61 -17.46 -1.68
CA LYS A 98 -3.98 -18.51 -0.72
C LYS A 98 -5.46 -18.47 -0.32
N GLY A 99 -6.24 -17.50 -0.81
CA GLY A 99 -7.63 -17.28 -0.39
C GLY A 99 -7.77 -16.69 1.03
N GLU A 100 -6.70 -16.19 1.61
CA GLU A 100 -6.67 -15.69 3.00
C GLU A 100 -7.03 -14.21 3.13
N MET A 101 -6.99 -13.46 2.01
CA MET A 101 -7.15 -12.00 2.01
C MET A 101 -7.99 -11.49 0.85
N LYS A 102 -8.89 -10.54 1.12
CA LYS A 102 -9.59 -9.74 0.11
C LYS A 102 -8.77 -8.48 -0.18
N ILE A 103 -8.61 -8.12 -1.47
CA ILE A 103 -7.90 -6.91 -1.89
C ILE A 103 -8.88 -5.92 -2.47
N ILE A 104 -8.81 -4.67 -1.99
CA ILE A 104 -9.60 -3.53 -2.44
C ILE A 104 -8.65 -2.40 -2.80
N VAL A 105 -8.78 -1.87 -4.02
CA VAL A 105 -7.95 -0.77 -4.52
C VAL A 105 -8.85 0.44 -4.75
N LEU A 106 -8.68 1.47 -3.94
CA LEU A 106 -9.45 2.70 -3.95
C LEU A 106 -8.66 3.81 -4.63
N TYR A 107 -9.23 4.39 -5.70
CA TYR A 107 -8.60 5.49 -6.44
C TYR A 107 -9.12 6.84 -5.94
N ASN A 108 -8.23 7.70 -5.45
CA ASN A 108 -8.57 9.08 -5.06
C ASN A 108 -8.87 9.95 -6.29
N SER A 109 -9.79 9.50 -7.10
CA SER A 109 -10.21 10.10 -8.37
C SER A 109 -11.63 9.67 -8.73
N VAL A 110 -12.19 10.26 -9.78
CA VAL A 110 -13.50 9.89 -10.35
C VAL A 110 -13.43 8.70 -11.32
N LYS A 111 -12.22 8.23 -11.65
CA LYS A 111 -11.97 7.11 -12.57
C LYS A 111 -10.95 6.18 -12.00
N VAL A 112 -11.07 4.91 -12.33
CA VAL A 112 -10.03 3.89 -12.07
C VAL A 112 -8.92 4.11 -13.09
N ASP A 113 -7.73 4.46 -12.59
CA ASP A 113 -6.51 4.58 -13.40
C ASP A 113 -5.48 3.56 -12.90
N LYS A 114 -5.52 2.38 -13.48
CA LYS A 114 -4.67 1.25 -13.09
C LYS A 114 -3.18 1.53 -13.26
N SER A 115 -2.78 2.48 -14.11
CA SER A 115 -1.38 2.85 -14.31
C SER A 115 -0.73 3.42 -13.05
N LYS A 116 -1.54 4.00 -12.16
CA LYS A 116 -1.11 4.55 -10.86
C LYS A 116 -1.06 3.51 -9.73
N CYS A 117 -1.57 2.31 -9.99
CA CYS A 117 -1.51 1.19 -9.05
C CYS A 117 -0.18 0.42 -9.23
N PRO A 118 0.43 -0.09 -8.15
CA PRO A 118 1.56 -1.00 -8.26
C PRO A 118 1.23 -2.18 -9.19
N LYS A 119 2.17 -2.52 -10.08
CA LYS A 119 1.96 -3.50 -11.17
C LYS A 119 1.35 -4.81 -10.70
N ILE A 120 1.77 -5.30 -9.53
CA ILE A 120 1.31 -6.57 -8.97
C ILE A 120 -0.18 -6.61 -8.67
N LEU A 121 -0.82 -5.45 -8.40
CA LEU A 121 -2.24 -5.36 -8.08
C LEU A 121 -3.12 -4.79 -9.20
N GLN A 122 -2.56 -4.41 -10.36
CA GLN A 122 -3.34 -3.78 -11.44
C GLN A 122 -4.53 -4.60 -11.93
N ASN A 123 -4.44 -5.93 -11.85
CA ASN A 123 -5.50 -6.84 -12.30
C ASN A 123 -6.03 -7.74 -11.19
N ILE A 124 -5.76 -7.40 -9.92
CA ILE A 124 -6.12 -8.19 -8.74
C ILE A 124 -6.98 -7.36 -7.80
N GLY A 125 -8.05 -7.99 -7.29
CA GLY A 125 -8.94 -7.38 -6.32
C GLY A 125 -10.02 -6.48 -6.94
N TYR A 126 -10.69 -5.71 -6.10
CA TYR A 126 -11.76 -4.79 -6.48
C TYR A 126 -11.22 -3.39 -6.65
N HIS A 127 -11.34 -2.84 -7.85
CA HIS A 127 -10.86 -1.49 -8.19
C HIS A 127 -12.03 -0.52 -8.23
N VAL A 128 -12.05 0.48 -7.34
CA VAL A 128 -13.17 1.39 -7.16
C VAL A 128 -12.68 2.84 -7.10
N PRO A 129 -13.31 3.78 -7.84
CA PRO A 129 -13.06 5.21 -7.65
C PRO A 129 -13.69 5.66 -6.33
N MET A 130 -13.00 6.55 -5.61
CA MET A 130 -13.50 7.10 -4.34
C MET A 130 -14.39 8.35 -4.56
N LYS A 131 -14.43 8.87 -5.78
CA LYS A 131 -15.11 10.12 -6.11
C LYS A 131 -16.05 9.92 -7.31
N CYS A 132 -17.13 10.71 -7.35
CA CYS A 132 -18.06 10.75 -8.46
C CYS A 132 -18.40 12.19 -8.83
N TRP A 133 -18.95 12.36 -10.04
CA TRP A 133 -19.53 13.63 -10.45
C TRP A 133 -20.96 13.75 -9.91
N LYS A 134 -21.27 14.86 -9.25
CA LYS A 134 -22.61 15.20 -8.80
C LYS A 134 -23.12 16.46 -9.50
N ASN A 135 -24.41 16.57 -9.66
CA ASN A 135 -25.07 17.76 -10.19
C ASN A 135 -25.42 18.69 -9.03
N GLY A 136 -25.02 19.94 -9.12
CA GLY A 136 -25.41 20.99 -8.19
C GLY A 136 -26.79 21.57 -8.52
N LEU A 137 -27.33 22.36 -7.62
CA LEU A 137 -28.67 22.99 -7.72
C LEU A 137 -28.86 23.87 -8.97
N TRP A 138 -27.78 24.41 -9.52
CA TRP A 138 -27.81 25.35 -10.67
C TRP A 138 -27.27 24.71 -11.96
N GLY A 139 -27.32 23.37 -12.06
CA GLY A 139 -26.85 22.64 -13.24
C GLY A 139 -25.32 22.53 -13.39
N ASN A 140 -24.55 23.11 -12.49
CA ASN A 140 -23.10 22.94 -12.43
C ASN A 140 -22.76 21.52 -11.92
N ARG A 141 -21.64 20.95 -12.42
CA ARG A 141 -21.13 19.66 -11.97
C ARG A 141 -19.97 19.88 -11.02
N TYR A 142 -19.93 19.09 -9.94
CA TYR A 142 -18.81 19.09 -9.00
C TYR A 142 -18.39 17.66 -8.63
N ILE A 143 -17.19 17.51 -8.11
CA ILE A 143 -16.63 16.22 -7.67
C ILE A 143 -16.86 16.08 -6.17
N ASP A 144 -17.40 14.94 -5.76
CA ASP A 144 -17.65 14.61 -4.36
C ASP A 144 -17.30 13.13 -4.08
N TRP A 145 -17.29 12.76 -2.82
CA TRP A 145 -17.02 11.40 -2.38
C TRP A 145 -18.16 10.44 -2.74
N ASP A 146 -17.79 9.27 -3.27
CA ASP A 146 -18.72 8.17 -3.58
C ASP A 146 -18.72 7.13 -2.43
N TYR A 147 -19.27 7.52 -1.29
CA TYR A 147 -19.38 6.66 -0.12
C TYR A 147 -20.12 5.33 -0.38
N PRO A 148 -21.24 5.29 -1.15
CA PRO A 148 -21.92 4.03 -1.45
C PRO A 148 -21.04 3.02 -2.16
N SER A 149 -20.34 3.44 -3.22
CA SER A 149 -19.44 2.55 -3.98
C SER A 149 -18.27 2.03 -3.15
N VAL A 150 -17.64 2.90 -2.35
CA VAL A 150 -16.56 2.51 -1.43
C VAL A 150 -17.07 1.54 -0.37
N LYS A 151 -18.23 1.81 0.23
CA LYS A 151 -18.85 0.93 1.23
C LYS A 151 -19.12 -0.46 0.65
N THR A 152 -19.74 -0.54 -0.53
CA THR A 152 -20.05 -1.82 -1.19
C THR A 152 -18.80 -2.64 -1.49
N ALA A 153 -17.68 -1.98 -1.82
CA ALA A 153 -16.42 -2.68 -2.06
C ALA A 153 -15.81 -3.29 -0.79
N ILE A 154 -16.03 -2.67 0.38
CA ILE A 154 -15.44 -3.09 1.66
C ILE A 154 -16.25 -4.21 2.33
N ILE A 155 -17.58 -4.18 2.21
CA ILE A 155 -18.49 -5.18 2.78
C ILE A 155 -18.56 -6.41 1.87
#